data_a95029b8cf66a01a0fbf4897f3789b64
#
_entry.id   a95029b8cf66a01a0fbf4897f3789b64
#
_cell.length_a   1.000
_cell.length_b   1.000
_cell.length_c   1.000
_cell.angle_alpha   90.00
_cell.angle_beta   90.00
_cell.angle_gamma   90.00
#
_symmetry.space_group_name_H-M   'P 1'
#
loop_
_entity.id
_entity.type
_entity.pdbx_description
1 polymer ?
#
loop_
_entity_poly.entity_id
_entity_poly.type
_entity_poly.pdbx_seq_one_letter_code
_entity_poly.pdbx_strand_id
1 'polypeptide(L)'
;MYLCCVSDMNQQLNQTRSHRVREAMFPETLEEGLQIPSTQIHPDQPTAVQRLAEPSQMLKHAVVNLINYQDDADLATRAIPELTKLLCDDDQVVVSQAAMMVHQLSKKEASRQAIMNSPQMVAALVRAMSNTNDMETTRCAAGTLHNLSHHRQGLLAIFKSGGIPALVKLLRWVGNCF
;
A
#
# COMPACT_ATOMS: atom_id res chain seq x y z
N MET A 1 28.05 14.57 -30.43
CA MET A 1 27.07 15.61 -30.00
C MET A 1 25.65 15.08 -29.87
N TYR A 2 25.45 13.77 -29.67
CA TYR A 2 24.12 13.11 -29.60
C TYR A 2 23.78 12.50 -28.22
N LEU A 3 24.69 12.55 -27.26
CA LEU A 3 24.46 11.96 -25.92
C LEU A 3 23.68 12.88 -24.96
N CYS A 4 23.64 14.19 -25.23
CA CYS A 4 22.92 15.16 -24.37
C CYS A 4 21.40 15.08 -24.54
N CYS A 5 20.90 14.81 -25.77
CA CYS A 5 19.46 14.76 -26.06
C CYS A 5 18.71 13.58 -25.44
N VAL A 6 19.37 12.44 -25.24
CA VAL A 6 18.73 11.23 -24.66
C VAL A 6 18.53 11.39 -23.16
N SER A 7 19.46 12.08 -22.48
CA SER A 7 19.34 12.40 -21.06
C SER A 7 18.17 13.33 -20.79
N ASP A 8 18.00 14.38 -21.59
CA ASP A 8 16.90 15.34 -21.44
C ASP A 8 15.52 14.72 -21.73
N MET A 9 15.42 13.87 -22.76
CA MET A 9 14.18 13.17 -23.05
C MET A 9 13.80 12.17 -21.96
N ASN A 10 14.76 11.45 -21.39
CA ASN A 10 14.49 10.56 -20.26
C ASN A 10 14.09 11.32 -19.01
N GLN A 11 14.65 12.50 -18.79
CA GLN A 11 14.30 13.35 -17.65
C GLN A 11 12.89 13.94 -17.82
N GLN A 12 12.51 14.38 -19.01
CA GLN A 12 11.16 14.84 -19.33
C GLN A 12 10.12 13.70 -19.27
N LEU A 13 10.46 12.49 -19.74
CA LEU A 13 9.58 11.31 -19.62
C LEU A 13 9.37 10.88 -18.16
N ASN A 14 10.40 10.98 -17.33
CA ASN A 14 10.30 10.69 -15.91
C ASN A 14 9.47 11.76 -15.17
N GLN A 15 9.62 13.03 -15.51
CA GLN A 15 8.78 14.11 -14.98
C GLN A 15 7.32 13.95 -15.39
N THR A 16 7.04 13.62 -16.65
CA THR A 16 5.67 13.40 -17.14
C THR A 16 5.02 12.17 -16.52
N ARG A 17 5.78 11.10 -16.28
CA ARG A 17 5.29 9.92 -15.56
C ARG A 17 5.04 10.22 -14.08
N SER A 18 5.94 10.93 -13.44
CA SER A 18 5.80 11.37 -12.04
C SER A 18 4.57 12.27 -11.88
N HIS A 19 4.30 13.15 -12.84
CA HIS A 19 3.12 14.01 -12.85
C HIS A 19 1.82 13.20 -12.99
N ARG A 20 1.74 12.27 -13.94
CA ARG A 20 0.56 11.39 -14.12
C ARG A 20 0.28 10.51 -12.92
N VAL A 21 1.33 10.03 -12.24
CA VAL A 21 1.18 9.26 -11.00
C VAL A 21 0.62 10.12 -9.89
N ARG A 22 1.11 11.35 -9.78
CA ARG A 22 0.61 12.32 -8.80
C ARG A 22 -0.84 12.69 -9.09
N GLU A 23 -1.19 12.94 -10.34
CA GLU A 23 -2.57 13.19 -10.78
C GLU A 23 -3.51 12.03 -10.45
N ALA A 24 -3.08 10.79 -10.69
CA ALA A 24 -3.89 9.61 -10.43
C ALA A 24 -4.05 9.28 -8.94
N MET A 25 -3.04 9.60 -8.13
CA MET A 25 -3.04 9.28 -6.70
C MET A 25 -3.55 10.43 -5.81
N PHE A 26 -3.39 11.66 -6.26
CA PHE A 26 -3.74 12.87 -5.51
C PHE A 26 -4.30 13.95 -6.43
N PRO A 27 -5.51 13.75 -7.01
CA PRO A 27 -6.11 14.72 -7.93
C PRO A 27 -6.31 16.10 -7.30
N GLU A 28 -6.40 16.17 -5.98
CA GLU A 28 -6.63 17.41 -5.21
C GLU A 28 -5.35 18.27 -5.04
N THR A 29 -4.17 17.72 -5.35
CA THR A 29 -2.89 18.43 -5.17
C THR A 29 -2.39 19.14 -6.42
N LEU A 30 -3.21 19.18 -7.49
CA LEU A 30 -2.86 19.78 -8.78
C LEU A 30 -3.10 21.28 -8.84
N GLU A 31 -3.69 21.89 -7.81
CA GLU A 31 -3.74 23.34 -7.73
C GLU A 31 -2.31 23.87 -7.52
N GLU A 32 -1.81 24.55 -8.53
CA GLU A 32 -0.50 25.23 -8.54
C GLU A 32 -0.38 26.11 -7.30
N GLY A 33 0.50 25.74 -6.39
CA GLY A 33 0.86 26.55 -5.23
C GLY A 33 0.62 25.94 -3.86
N LEU A 34 0.01 24.78 -3.73
CA LEU A 34 -0.07 24.11 -2.42
C LEU A 34 1.32 23.56 -2.04
N GLN A 35 2.11 24.35 -1.37
CA GLN A 35 3.24 23.83 -0.60
C GLN A 35 2.63 22.99 0.53
N ILE A 36 2.79 21.68 0.42
CA ILE A 36 2.49 20.76 1.53
C ILE A 36 3.31 21.27 2.72
N PRO A 37 2.68 21.69 3.83
CA PRO A 37 3.44 22.18 4.96
C PRO A 37 4.40 21.08 5.39
N SER A 38 5.70 21.33 5.25
CA SER A 38 6.71 20.43 5.75
C SER A 38 6.56 20.46 7.28
N THR A 39 6.04 19.40 7.84
CA THR A 39 6.10 19.17 9.28
C THR A 39 7.54 19.36 9.73
N GLN A 40 7.76 20.10 10.82
CA GLN A 40 9.08 20.41 11.35
C GLN A 40 9.90 19.12 11.48
N ILE A 41 10.90 19.04 10.63
CA ILE A 41 11.72 17.85 10.46
C ILE A 41 12.83 17.91 11.51
N HIS A 42 12.92 16.91 12.34
CA HIS A 42 14.15 16.63 13.07
C HIS A 42 15.24 16.33 12.01
N PRO A 43 16.39 17.04 12.00
CA PRO A 43 17.38 16.93 10.92
C PRO A 43 17.94 15.50 10.74
N ASP A 44 17.82 14.66 11.76
CA ASP A 44 18.38 13.29 11.79
C ASP A 44 17.33 12.17 11.59
N GLN A 45 16.06 12.49 11.43
CA GLN A 45 15.03 11.48 11.18
C GLN A 45 14.34 11.70 9.83
N PRO A 46 14.34 10.70 8.93
CA PRO A 46 13.63 10.81 7.67
C PRO A 46 12.13 10.98 7.93
N THR A 47 11.52 11.92 7.25
CA THR A 47 10.06 12.13 7.32
C THR A 47 9.29 10.92 6.81
N ALA A 48 8.01 10.77 7.21
CA ALA A 48 7.13 9.75 6.65
C ALA A 48 7.12 9.81 5.12
N VAL A 49 7.15 11.01 4.53
CA VAL A 49 7.26 11.22 3.08
C VAL A 49 8.60 10.71 2.53
N GLN A 50 9.71 10.91 3.23
CA GLN A 50 11.02 10.39 2.81
C GLN A 50 11.12 8.87 3.00
N ARG A 51 10.57 8.33 4.08
CA ARG A 51 10.46 6.88 4.30
C ARG A 51 9.59 6.19 3.26
N LEU A 52 8.54 6.87 2.80
CA LEU A 52 7.70 6.44 1.69
C LEU A 52 8.35 6.74 0.32
N ALA A 53 9.29 7.69 0.22
CA ALA A 53 9.89 8.08 -1.05
C ALA A 53 10.93 7.09 -1.57
N GLU A 54 11.70 6.42 -0.72
CA GLU A 54 12.73 5.47 -1.14
C GLU A 54 12.17 4.09 -1.57
N PRO A 55 11.31 3.42 -0.79
CA PRO A 55 10.61 2.25 -1.30
C PRO A 55 9.52 2.63 -2.30
N SER A 56 9.05 3.88 -2.29
CA SER A 56 7.95 4.33 -3.15
C SER A 56 8.32 4.46 -4.62
N GLN A 57 9.59 4.57 -5.00
CA GLN A 57 9.90 4.59 -6.44
C GLN A 57 9.64 3.23 -7.10
N MET A 58 10.03 2.13 -6.46
CA MET A 58 9.66 0.80 -6.93
C MET A 58 8.16 0.52 -6.75
N LEU A 59 7.58 0.96 -5.62
CA LEU A 59 6.14 0.83 -5.36
C LEU A 59 5.30 1.71 -6.28
N LYS A 60 5.71 2.95 -6.55
CA LYS A 60 5.04 3.82 -7.55
C LYS A 60 5.09 3.20 -8.94
N HIS A 61 6.23 2.65 -9.35
CA HIS A 61 6.31 1.92 -10.61
C HIS A 61 5.42 0.67 -10.61
N ALA A 62 5.38 -0.08 -9.52
CA ALA A 62 4.53 -1.26 -9.41
C ALA A 62 3.04 -0.88 -9.43
N VAL A 63 2.63 0.13 -8.65
CA VAL A 63 1.23 0.60 -8.59
C VAL A 63 0.80 1.22 -9.91
N VAL A 64 1.64 2.05 -10.55
CA VAL A 64 1.34 2.64 -11.87
C VAL A 64 1.27 1.57 -12.95
N ASN A 65 2.16 0.60 -12.93
CA ASN A 65 2.11 -0.51 -13.86
C ASN A 65 0.91 -1.43 -13.61
N LEU A 66 0.51 -1.63 -12.35
CA LEU A 66 -0.72 -2.37 -11.99
C LEU A 66 -1.99 -1.63 -12.41
N ILE A 67 -1.97 -0.29 -12.40
CA ILE A 67 -3.09 0.55 -12.91
C ILE A 67 -3.12 0.55 -14.44
N ASN A 68 -1.95 0.57 -15.10
CA ASN A 68 -1.83 0.72 -16.55
C ASN A 68 -1.72 -0.61 -17.31
N TYR A 69 -1.25 -1.66 -16.66
CA TYR A 69 -1.08 -2.98 -17.26
C TYR A 69 -1.83 -3.99 -16.41
N GLN A 70 -2.90 -4.52 -16.95
CA GLN A 70 -3.66 -5.60 -16.34
C GLN A 70 -2.73 -6.81 -16.14
N ASP A 71 -2.68 -7.29 -14.89
CA ASP A 71 -2.20 -8.62 -14.52
C ASP A 71 -0.70 -8.91 -14.61
N ASP A 72 0.15 -8.01 -14.09
CA ASP A 72 1.54 -8.40 -13.87
C ASP A 72 1.73 -8.98 -12.44
N ALA A 73 1.57 -10.31 -12.34
CA ALA A 73 1.76 -11.06 -11.09
C ALA A 73 3.19 -10.89 -10.53
N ASP A 74 4.18 -10.67 -11.41
CA ASP A 74 5.57 -10.48 -11.02
C ASP A 74 5.76 -9.15 -10.27
N LEU A 75 5.08 -8.10 -10.73
CA LEU A 75 5.10 -6.80 -10.05
C LEU A 75 4.44 -6.87 -8.67
N ALA A 76 3.30 -7.54 -8.57
CA ALA A 76 2.66 -7.77 -7.29
C ALA A 76 3.57 -8.56 -6.34
N THR A 77 4.23 -9.60 -6.84
CA THR A 77 5.15 -10.42 -6.06
C THR A 77 6.35 -9.63 -5.54
N ARG A 78 6.86 -8.67 -6.32
CA ARG A 78 7.96 -7.78 -5.89
C ARG A 78 7.49 -6.71 -4.89
N ALA A 79 6.28 -6.21 -5.02
CA ALA A 79 5.72 -5.19 -4.12
C ALA A 79 5.37 -5.76 -2.73
N ILE A 80 4.94 -7.04 -2.65
CA ILE A 80 4.49 -7.68 -1.42
C ILE A 80 5.51 -7.60 -0.27
N PRO A 81 6.82 -7.91 -0.44
CA PRO A 81 7.78 -7.82 0.65
C PRO A 81 7.92 -6.40 1.23
N GLU A 82 7.92 -5.38 0.37
CA GLU A 82 8.02 -3.98 0.79
C GLU A 82 6.74 -3.52 1.49
N LEU A 83 5.58 -3.84 0.94
CA LEU A 83 4.30 -3.55 1.58
C LEU A 83 4.17 -4.26 2.94
N THR A 84 4.72 -5.47 3.07
CA THR A 84 4.76 -6.18 4.35
C THR A 84 5.57 -5.43 5.40
N LYS A 85 6.71 -4.84 5.02
CA LYS A 85 7.53 -4.01 5.91
C LYS A 85 6.77 -2.74 6.31
N LEU A 86 6.13 -2.05 5.36
CA LEU A 86 5.37 -0.83 5.61
C LEU A 86 4.15 -1.07 6.52
N LEU A 87 3.50 -2.24 6.43
CA LEU A 87 2.43 -2.64 7.35
C LEU A 87 2.93 -2.88 8.78
N CYS A 88 4.24 -3.00 8.96
CA CYS A 88 4.89 -3.21 10.25
C CYS A 88 5.59 -1.96 10.79
N ASP A 89 5.46 -0.82 10.11
CA ASP A 89 6.03 0.46 10.51
C ASP A 89 5.37 0.98 11.80
N ASP A 90 6.11 1.79 12.56
CA ASP A 90 5.60 2.42 13.78
C ASP A 90 4.72 3.65 13.48
N ASP A 91 4.86 4.22 12.26
CA ASP A 91 4.09 5.36 11.81
C ASP A 91 2.71 4.92 11.29
N GLN A 92 1.65 5.32 11.99
CA GLN A 92 0.27 4.97 11.64
C GLN A 92 -0.14 5.44 10.23
N VAL A 93 0.40 6.56 9.77
CA VAL A 93 0.12 7.08 8.42
C VAL A 93 0.70 6.14 7.36
N VAL A 94 1.92 5.65 7.59
CA VAL A 94 2.58 4.67 6.70
C VAL A 94 1.79 3.37 6.66
N VAL A 95 1.37 2.87 7.81
CA VAL A 95 0.56 1.64 7.93
C VAL A 95 -0.77 1.80 7.20
N SER A 96 -1.45 2.93 7.36
CA SER A 96 -2.74 3.22 6.71
C SER A 96 -2.60 3.24 5.19
N GLN A 97 -1.59 3.92 4.66
CA GLN A 97 -1.33 3.97 3.23
C GLN A 97 -0.96 2.59 2.66
N ALA A 98 -0.14 1.83 3.37
CA ALA A 98 0.20 0.46 2.98
C ALA A 98 -1.03 -0.45 2.96
N ALA A 99 -1.90 -0.37 3.97
CA ALA A 99 -3.15 -1.14 4.03
C ALA A 99 -4.09 -0.80 2.86
N MET A 100 -4.20 0.49 2.50
CA MET A 100 -4.98 0.95 1.36
C MET A 100 -4.42 0.38 0.05
N MET A 101 -3.10 0.41 -0.16
CA MET A 101 -2.46 -0.15 -1.35
C MET A 101 -2.72 -1.66 -1.46
N VAL A 102 -2.55 -2.40 -0.37
CA VAL A 102 -2.81 -3.85 -0.35
C VAL A 102 -4.28 -4.14 -0.63
N HIS A 103 -5.21 -3.32 -0.10
CA HIS A 103 -6.62 -3.46 -0.41
C HIS A 103 -6.91 -3.26 -1.91
N GLN A 104 -6.31 -2.27 -2.56
CA GLN A 104 -6.46 -2.08 -4.00
C GLN A 104 -5.88 -3.25 -4.80
N LEU A 105 -4.71 -3.78 -4.41
CA LEU A 105 -4.11 -4.96 -5.03
C LEU A 105 -5.01 -6.19 -4.89
N SER A 106 -5.65 -6.38 -3.74
CA SER A 106 -6.51 -7.55 -3.47
C SER A 106 -7.76 -7.63 -4.35
N LYS A 107 -8.15 -6.54 -5.01
CA LYS A 107 -9.27 -6.51 -5.95
C LYS A 107 -8.96 -7.23 -7.26
N LYS A 108 -7.68 -7.32 -7.64
CA LYS A 108 -7.23 -8.01 -8.86
C LYS A 108 -6.85 -9.45 -8.58
N GLU A 109 -7.28 -10.37 -9.44
CA GLU A 109 -7.09 -11.81 -9.25
C GLU A 109 -5.62 -12.22 -9.12
N ALA A 110 -4.76 -11.77 -10.05
CA ALA A 110 -3.33 -12.11 -10.04
C ALA A 110 -2.60 -11.60 -8.79
N SER A 111 -2.88 -10.35 -8.38
CA SER A 111 -2.32 -9.76 -7.17
C SER A 111 -2.84 -10.44 -5.90
N ARG A 112 -4.12 -10.82 -5.88
CA ARG A 112 -4.75 -11.55 -4.79
C ARG A 112 -4.10 -12.91 -4.59
N GLN A 113 -3.82 -13.63 -5.68
CA GLN A 113 -3.10 -14.90 -5.63
C GLN A 113 -1.69 -14.73 -5.04
N ALA A 114 -0.96 -13.68 -5.43
CA ALA A 114 0.34 -13.37 -4.88
C ALA A 114 0.28 -13.05 -3.37
N ILE A 115 -0.74 -12.30 -2.92
CA ILE A 115 -0.96 -12.01 -1.48
C ILE A 115 -1.24 -13.30 -0.72
N MET A 116 -2.10 -14.20 -1.24
CA MET A 116 -2.41 -15.48 -0.60
C MET A 116 -1.20 -16.41 -0.48
N ASN A 117 -0.25 -16.30 -1.40
CA ASN A 117 1.01 -17.05 -1.38
C ASN A 117 2.03 -16.46 -0.38
N SER A 118 1.77 -15.29 0.20
CA SER A 118 2.64 -14.66 1.19
C SER A 118 2.00 -14.68 2.59
N PRO A 119 2.29 -15.69 3.42
CA PRO A 119 1.72 -15.78 4.77
C PRO A 119 2.17 -14.62 5.66
N GLN A 120 3.34 -14.05 5.41
CA GLN A 120 3.86 -12.89 6.13
C GLN A 120 3.01 -11.65 5.88
N MET A 121 2.57 -11.42 4.65
CA MET A 121 1.67 -10.32 4.29
C MET A 121 0.33 -10.46 5.00
N VAL A 122 -0.27 -11.65 4.99
CA VAL A 122 -1.56 -11.88 5.67
C VAL A 122 -1.42 -11.70 7.18
N ALA A 123 -0.32 -12.17 7.79
CA ALA A 123 -0.05 -11.97 9.20
C ALA A 123 0.16 -10.48 9.55
N ALA A 124 0.86 -9.72 8.69
CA ALA A 124 1.06 -8.28 8.87
C ALA A 124 -0.27 -7.51 8.79
N LEU A 125 -1.16 -7.87 7.85
CA LEU A 125 -2.51 -7.30 7.76
C LEU A 125 -3.36 -7.57 9.01
N VAL A 126 -3.35 -8.80 9.51
CA VAL A 126 -4.07 -9.18 10.74
C VAL A 126 -3.53 -8.41 11.94
N ARG A 127 -2.20 -8.25 12.03
CA ARG A 127 -1.55 -7.48 13.08
C ARG A 127 -1.88 -5.99 12.98
N ALA A 128 -1.79 -5.39 11.80
CA ALA A 128 -2.16 -4.00 11.57
C ALA A 128 -3.61 -3.74 11.99
N MET A 129 -4.55 -4.60 11.57
CA MET A 129 -5.97 -4.51 11.96
C MET A 129 -6.18 -4.61 13.48
N SER A 130 -5.39 -5.44 14.18
CA SER A 130 -5.56 -5.69 15.62
C SER A 130 -4.96 -4.60 16.50
N ASN A 131 -3.93 -3.90 16.01
CA ASN A 131 -3.13 -2.97 16.79
C ASN A 131 -3.44 -1.49 16.49
N THR A 132 -4.20 -1.22 15.45
CA THR A 132 -4.57 0.14 15.08
C THR A 132 -5.87 0.59 15.75
N ASN A 133 -5.97 1.90 16.02
CA ASN A 133 -7.22 2.58 16.34
C ASN A 133 -7.76 3.38 15.12
N ASP A 134 -7.04 3.34 13.99
CA ASP A 134 -7.46 4.01 12.77
C ASP A 134 -8.51 3.18 12.02
N MET A 135 -9.67 3.80 11.81
CA MET A 135 -10.82 3.17 11.14
C MET A 135 -10.52 2.85 9.68
N GLU A 136 -9.73 3.67 9.01
CA GLU A 136 -9.40 3.48 7.59
C GLU A 136 -8.47 2.28 7.40
N THR A 137 -7.43 2.16 8.23
CA THR A 137 -6.55 0.99 8.26
C THR A 137 -7.35 -0.28 8.53
N THR A 138 -8.23 -0.24 9.53
CA THR A 138 -9.09 -1.37 9.88
C THR A 138 -10.00 -1.78 8.73
N ARG A 139 -10.64 -0.80 8.07
CA ARG A 139 -11.53 -1.02 6.92
C ARG A 139 -10.77 -1.63 5.74
N CYS A 140 -9.60 -1.11 5.42
CA CYS A 140 -8.78 -1.60 4.32
C CYS A 140 -8.25 -3.01 4.58
N ALA A 141 -7.77 -3.28 5.80
CA ALA A 141 -7.29 -4.60 6.18
C ALA A 141 -8.44 -5.63 6.18
N ALA A 142 -9.58 -5.32 6.80
CA ALA A 142 -10.75 -6.19 6.78
C ALA A 142 -11.27 -6.43 5.37
N GLY A 143 -11.34 -5.39 4.51
CA GLY A 143 -11.72 -5.52 3.11
C GLY A 143 -10.76 -6.39 2.30
N THR A 144 -9.46 -6.33 2.59
CA THR A 144 -8.47 -7.23 2.00
C THR A 144 -8.74 -8.67 2.41
N LEU A 145 -8.90 -8.94 3.71
CA LEU A 145 -9.21 -10.29 4.21
C LEU A 145 -10.52 -10.81 3.62
N HIS A 146 -11.53 -9.96 3.46
CA HIS A 146 -12.77 -10.31 2.76
C HIS A 146 -12.50 -10.76 1.32
N ASN A 147 -11.72 -10.00 0.54
CA ASN A 147 -11.38 -10.38 -0.83
C ASN A 147 -10.61 -11.70 -0.90
N LEU A 148 -9.74 -11.99 0.09
CA LEU A 148 -9.01 -13.26 0.17
C LEU A 148 -9.92 -14.42 0.56
N SER A 149 -10.98 -14.18 1.34
CA SER A 149 -11.87 -15.22 1.87
C SER A 149 -12.70 -15.94 0.80
N HIS A 150 -12.82 -15.36 -0.40
CA HIS A 150 -13.47 -16.01 -1.53
C HIS A 150 -12.72 -17.24 -2.06
N HIS A 151 -11.47 -17.42 -1.65
CA HIS A 151 -10.63 -18.53 -2.06
C HIS A 151 -10.27 -19.41 -0.88
N ARG A 152 -10.30 -20.74 -1.08
CA ARG A 152 -9.94 -21.72 -0.03
C ARG A 152 -8.52 -21.48 0.53
N GLN A 153 -7.58 -21.11 -0.34
CA GLN A 153 -6.21 -20.81 0.07
C GLN A 153 -6.15 -19.54 0.93
N GLY A 154 -6.93 -18.52 0.59
CA GLY A 154 -7.06 -17.31 1.38
C GLY A 154 -7.64 -17.55 2.77
N LEU A 155 -8.72 -18.36 2.85
CA LEU A 155 -9.30 -18.77 4.14
C LEU A 155 -8.27 -19.49 5.02
N LEU A 156 -7.47 -20.39 4.44
CA LEU A 156 -6.42 -21.10 5.17
C LEU A 156 -5.32 -20.14 5.66
N ALA A 157 -4.92 -19.17 4.82
CA ALA A 157 -3.92 -18.17 5.19
C ALA A 157 -4.43 -17.28 6.34
N ILE A 158 -5.69 -16.83 6.28
CA ILE A 158 -6.36 -16.03 7.34
C ILE A 158 -6.41 -16.83 8.64
N PHE A 159 -6.82 -18.10 8.58
CA PHE A 159 -6.87 -18.96 9.75
C PHE A 159 -5.49 -19.12 10.41
N LYS A 160 -4.46 -19.47 9.63
CA LYS A 160 -3.08 -19.65 10.10
C LYS A 160 -2.47 -18.38 10.68
N SER A 161 -2.89 -17.21 10.20
CA SER A 161 -2.42 -15.91 10.67
C SER A 161 -3.18 -15.38 11.90
N GLY A 162 -4.11 -16.15 12.47
CA GLY A 162 -4.90 -15.70 13.61
C GLY A 162 -5.96 -14.65 13.25
N GLY A 163 -6.40 -14.58 11.99
CA GLY A 163 -7.36 -13.60 11.51
C GLY A 163 -8.74 -13.74 12.13
N ILE A 164 -9.17 -14.98 12.46
CA ILE A 164 -10.51 -15.21 13.04
C ILE A 164 -10.67 -14.54 14.41
N PRO A 165 -9.78 -14.77 15.41
CA PRO A 165 -9.90 -14.07 16.69
C PRO A 165 -9.77 -12.54 16.57
N ALA A 166 -8.96 -12.06 15.63
CA ALA A 166 -8.84 -10.62 15.35
C ALA A 166 -10.15 -10.02 14.84
N LEU A 167 -10.82 -10.68 13.89
CA LEU A 167 -12.13 -10.27 13.38
C LEU A 167 -13.23 -10.33 14.44
N VAL A 168 -13.23 -11.36 15.29
CA VAL A 168 -14.18 -11.47 16.40
C VAL A 168 -14.00 -10.32 17.40
N LYS A 169 -12.74 -9.97 17.73
CA LYS A 169 -12.43 -8.82 18.58
C LYS A 169 -12.98 -7.52 17.97
N LEU A 170 -12.82 -7.34 16.68
CA LEU A 170 -13.30 -6.17 15.95
C LEU A 170 -14.83 -6.07 15.98
N LEU A 171 -15.54 -7.17 15.77
CA LEU A 171 -17.02 -7.22 15.86
C LEU A 171 -17.51 -6.84 17.26
N ARG A 172 -16.84 -7.30 18.31
CA ARG A 172 -17.19 -6.92 19.70
C ARG A 172 -16.99 -5.43 19.94
N TRP A 173 -15.93 -4.84 19.37
CA TRP A 173 -15.67 -3.41 19.53
C TRP A 173 -16.75 -2.57 18.83
N VAL A 174 -17.14 -2.91 17.61
CA VAL A 174 -18.22 -2.24 16.87
C VAL A 174 -19.56 -2.42 17.57
N GLY A 175 -19.86 -3.61 18.12
CA GLY A 175 -21.12 -3.87 18.85
C GLY A 175 -21.27 -3.12 20.18
N ASN A 176 -20.17 -2.63 20.77
CA ASN A 176 -20.22 -1.82 21.98
C ASN A 176 -20.34 -0.30 21.71
N CYS A 177 -20.31 0.13 20.45
CA CYS A 177 -20.46 1.53 20.05
C CYS A 177 -21.92 1.89 19.68
N PHE A 178 -22.84 0.93 19.74
CA PHE A 178 -24.29 1.11 19.60
C PHE A 178 -25.00 0.72 20.89
#